data_3d01f3853eb71c9c89f3798c93f46117
#
_entry.id   3d01f3853eb71c9c89f3798c93f46117
#
_cell.length_a   1.000
_cell.length_b   1.000
_cell.length_c   1.000
_cell.angle_alpha   90.00
_cell.angle_beta   90.00
_cell.angle_gamma   90.00
#
_symmetry.space_group_name_H-M   'P 1'
#
loop_
_entity.id
_entity.type
_entity.pdbx_description
1 polymer ?
#
loop_
_entity_poly.entity_id
_entity_poly.type
_entity_poly.pdbx_seq_one_letter_code
_entity_poly.pdbx_strand_id
1 'polypeptide(L)' 'MGSKVQQLAEKLNMTFDEFIGEMRKRGCSEPTAIKIWNGLYDEFDEFKDNDMFLSNLRKAAVVLQVTTGTLLSK' A
#
# COMPACT_ATOMS: atom_id res chain seq x y z
N MET A 1 2.19 2.61 -17.01
CA MET A 1 2.94 2.93 -15.78
C MET A 1 2.05 2.72 -14.58
N GLY A 2 2.50 1.96 -13.61
CA GLY A 2 1.75 1.71 -12.41
C GLY A 2 2.09 2.69 -11.30
N SER A 3 1.39 2.60 -10.19
CA SER A 3 1.72 3.33 -8.98
C SER A 3 3.08 2.86 -8.45
N LYS A 4 3.62 3.60 -7.48
CA LYS A 4 4.87 3.17 -6.84
C LYS A 4 4.72 1.79 -6.20
N VAL A 5 3.56 1.54 -5.57
CA VAL A 5 3.27 0.25 -4.98
C VAL A 5 3.31 -0.85 -6.04
N GLN A 6 2.67 -0.61 -7.19
CA GLN A 6 2.67 -1.58 -8.29
C GLN A 6 4.07 -1.84 -8.81
N GLN A 7 4.88 -0.79 -8.94
CA GLN A 7 6.25 -0.93 -9.40
C GLN A 7 7.09 -1.77 -8.43
N LEU A 8 6.94 -1.53 -7.14
CA LEU A 8 7.67 -2.28 -6.12
C LEU A 8 7.21 -3.75 -6.08
N ALA A 9 5.91 -3.98 -6.22
CA ALA A 9 5.37 -5.33 -6.27
C ALA A 9 5.92 -6.09 -7.48
N GLU A 10 6.00 -5.41 -8.62
CA GLU A 10 6.53 -6.01 -9.83
C GLU A 10 7.98 -6.46 -9.64
N LYS A 11 8.78 -5.65 -8.95
CA LYS A 11 10.17 -6.02 -8.67
C LYS A 11 10.27 -7.28 -7.81
N LEU A 12 9.24 -7.55 -7.01
CA LEU A 12 9.20 -8.73 -6.17
C LEU A 12 8.45 -9.89 -6.82
N ASN A 13 8.03 -9.73 -8.07
CA ASN A 13 7.18 -10.70 -8.79
C ASN A 13 5.90 -10.98 -8.03
N MET A 14 5.36 -9.95 -7.37
CA MET A 14 4.14 -10.07 -6.58
C MET A 14 2.95 -9.59 -7.42
N THR A 15 1.94 -10.45 -7.55
CA THR A 15 0.74 -10.11 -8.29
C THR A 15 -0.21 -9.30 -7.42
N PHE A 16 -1.22 -8.69 -8.06
CA PHE A 16 -2.28 -7.99 -7.34
C PHE A 16 -2.92 -8.89 -6.28
N ASP A 17 -3.29 -10.12 -6.66
CA ASP A 17 -3.94 -11.05 -5.74
C ASP A 17 -3.04 -11.38 -4.55
N GLU A 18 -1.75 -11.55 -4.79
CA GLU A 18 -0.80 -11.83 -3.72
C GLU A 18 -0.69 -10.63 -2.77
N PHE A 19 -0.61 -9.41 -3.32
CA PHE A 19 -0.54 -8.21 -2.50
C PHE A 19 -1.77 -8.06 -1.62
N ILE A 20 -2.96 -8.21 -2.22
CA ILE A 20 -4.22 -8.09 -1.47
C ILE A 20 -4.29 -9.17 -0.39
N GLY A 21 -3.91 -10.40 -0.71
CA GLY A 21 -3.89 -11.49 0.26
C GLY A 21 -2.98 -11.20 1.45
N GLU A 22 -1.79 -10.68 1.19
CA GLU A 22 -0.85 -10.33 2.26
C GLU A 22 -1.38 -9.19 3.13
N MET A 23 -2.01 -8.20 2.51
CA MET A 23 -2.60 -7.09 3.26
C MET A 23 -3.74 -7.59 4.17
N ARG A 24 -4.57 -8.48 3.66
CA ARG A 24 -5.69 -9.03 4.45
C ARG A 24 -5.17 -9.83 5.65
N LYS A 25 -4.10 -10.58 5.46
CA LYS A 25 -3.48 -11.33 6.57
C LYS A 25 -3.05 -10.41 7.71
N ARG A 26 -2.70 -9.18 7.38
CA ARG A 26 -2.25 -8.19 8.34
C ARG A 26 -3.37 -7.31 8.88
N GLY A 27 -4.62 -7.63 8.52
CA GLY A 27 -5.77 -6.92 9.04
C GLY A 27 -6.20 -5.72 8.22
N CYS A 28 -5.70 -5.57 7.00
CA CYS A 28 -6.11 -4.49 6.11
C CYS A 28 -7.30 -4.94 5.27
N SER A 29 -8.35 -4.13 5.23
CA SER A 29 -9.53 -4.47 4.43
C SER A 29 -9.19 -4.42 2.93
N GLU A 30 -9.92 -5.20 2.14
CA GLU A 30 -9.70 -5.27 0.71
C GLU A 30 -9.86 -3.90 0.02
N PRO A 31 -10.92 -3.12 0.28
CA PRO A 31 -11.06 -1.81 -0.37
C PRO A 31 -9.89 -0.88 -0.09
N THR A 32 -9.38 -0.88 1.14
CA THR A 32 -8.23 -0.06 1.50
C THR A 32 -6.97 -0.55 0.79
N ALA A 33 -6.77 -1.85 0.73
CA ALA A 33 -5.62 -2.44 0.04
C ALA A 33 -5.64 -2.11 -1.45
N ILE A 34 -6.82 -2.12 -2.07
CA ILE A 34 -6.97 -1.77 -3.48
C ILE A 34 -6.58 -0.30 -3.70
N LYS A 35 -7.01 0.60 -2.81
CA LYS A 35 -6.64 2.01 -2.93
C LYS A 35 -5.14 2.19 -2.82
N ILE A 36 -4.50 1.48 -1.89
CA ILE A 36 -3.05 1.54 -1.73
C ILE A 36 -2.35 1.00 -2.97
N TRP A 37 -2.84 -0.11 -3.51
CA TRP A 37 -2.29 -0.71 -4.72
C TRP A 37 -2.30 0.28 -5.88
N ASN A 38 -3.37 1.07 -6.00
CA ASN A 38 -3.51 2.04 -7.08
C ASN A 38 -2.82 3.38 -6.78
N GLY A 39 -2.20 3.51 -5.61
CA GLY A 39 -1.48 4.73 -5.26
C GLY A 39 -2.38 5.90 -4.95
N LEU A 40 -3.62 5.66 -4.55
CA LEU A 40 -4.61 6.72 -4.36
C LEU A 40 -4.49 7.41 -2.99
N TYR A 41 -3.51 7.03 -2.19
CA TYR A 41 -3.36 7.60 -0.85
C TYR A 41 -2.95 9.08 -0.86
N ASP A 42 -2.43 9.58 -1.97
CA ASP A 42 -2.07 11.00 -2.08
C ASP A 42 -3.29 11.90 -2.32
N GLU A 43 -4.42 11.30 -2.70
CA GLU A 43 -5.62 12.05 -3.07
C GLU A 43 -6.55 12.30 -1.88
N PHE A 44 -6.26 11.71 -0.74
CA PHE A 44 -7.14 11.77 0.42
C PHE A 44 -6.50 12.58 1.53
N ASP A 45 -6.80 13.88 1.57
CA ASP A 45 -6.30 14.76 2.62
C ASP A 45 -6.73 14.29 3.99
N GLU A 46 -7.91 13.69 4.10
CA GLU A 46 -8.39 13.15 5.36
C GLU A 46 -7.48 12.06 5.91
N PHE A 47 -6.68 11.43 5.07
CA PHE A 47 -5.76 10.39 5.52
C PHE A 47 -4.58 10.95 6.30
N LYS A 48 -4.29 12.23 6.15
CA LYS A 48 -3.19 12.85 6.89
C LYS A 48 -3.44 12.80 8.40
N ASP A 49 -4.72 12.84 8.77
CA ASP A 49 -5.13 12.82 10.17
C ASP A 49 -5.73 11.46 10.56
N ASN A 50 -5.57 10.45 9.71
CA ASN A 50 -6.17 9.15 9.92
C ASN A 50 -5.10 8.11 10.26
N ASP A 51 -4.99 7.79 11.55
CA ASP A 51 -4.01 6.81 12.03
C ASP A 51 -4.21 5.44 11.39
N MET A 52 -5.46 5.07 11.10
CA MET A 52 -5.74 3.78 10.47
C MET A 52 -5.13 3.70 9.07
N PHE A 53 -5.20 4.81 8.35
CA PHE A 53 -4.60 4.82 7.02
C PHE A 53 -3.08 4.67 7.10
N LEU A 54 -2.44 5.40 7.99
CA LEU A 54 -0.99 5.30 8.18
C LEU A 54 -0.59 3.89 8.60
N SER A 55 -1.40 3.27 9.49
CA SER A 55 -1.17 1.90 9.91
C SER A 55 -1.22 0.94 8.71
N ASN A 56 -2.22 1.10 7.84
CA ASN A 56 -2.36 0.27 6.66
C ASN A 56 -1.23 0.50 5.67
N LEU A 57 -0.79 1.75 5.52
CA LEU A 57 0.33 2.05 4.64
C LEU A 57 1.62 1.41 5.15
N ARG A 58 1.82 1.37 6.47
CA ARG A 58 2.96 0.67 7.06
C ARG A 58 2.90 -0.82 6.74
N LYS A 59 1.70 -1.41 6.78
CA LYS A 59 1.54 -2.81 6.41
C LYS A 59 1.96 -3.07 4.97
N ALA A 60 1.56 -2.16 4.07
CA ALA A 60 1.97 -2.27 2.68
C ALA A 60 3.49 -2.16 2.55
N ALA A 61 4.12 -1.26 3.30
CA ALA A 61 5.57 -1.13 3.28
C ALA A 61 6.24 -2.42 3.71
N VAL A 62 5.73 -3.07 4.75
CA VAL A 62 6.26 -4.35 5.20
C VAL A 62 6.11 -5.41 4.12
N VAL A 63 4.93 -5.48 3.49
CA VAL A 63 4.67 -6.44 2.41
C VAL A 63 5.66 -6.24 1.27
N LEU A 64 5.95 -4.99 0.93
CA LEU A 64 6.82 -4.64 -0.19
C LEU A 64 8.30 -4.56 0.21
N GLN A 65 8.62 -4.81 1.49
CA GLN A 65 9.99 -4.80 2.00
C GLN A 65 10.68 -3.45 1.84
N VAL A 66 9.91 -2.39 2.05
CA VAL A 66 10.42 -1.00 1.98
C VAL A 66 9.95 -0.25 3.22
N THR A 67 10.40 1.00 3.34
CA THR A 67 9.93 1.87 4.43
C THR A 67 8.67 2.61 4.01
N THR A 68 7.89 3.07 4.98
CA THR A 68 6.72 3.90 4.70
C THR A 68 7.13 5.17 3.96
N GLY A 69 8.28 5.75 4.33
CA GLY A 69 8.78 6.93 3.63
C GLY A 69 9.01 6.70 2.15
N THR A 70 9.44 5.48 1.77
CA THR A 70 9.62 5.13 0.36
C THR A 70 8.29 5.22 -0.39
N LEU A 71 7.19 4.78 0.23
CA LEU A 71 5.88 4.83 -0.40
C LEU A 71 5.36 6.26 -0.52
N LEU A 72 5.73 7.14 0.41
CA LEU A 72 5.28 8.53 0.42
C LEU A 72 6.18 9.45 -0.40
N SER A 73 7.37 9.02 -0.77
CA SER A 73 8.27 9.85 -1.58
C SER A 73 7.81 9.87 -3.03
N LYS A 74 8.03 10.99 -3.67
CA LYS A 74 7.64 11.16 -5.07
C LYS A 74 8.80 10.91 -6.03
#